data_ba97dc1bc262c66d56477b62f290ef25
#
_entry.id   ba97dc1bc262c66d56477b62f290ef25
#
_cell.length_a   1.000
_cell.length_b   1.000
_cell.length_c   1.000
_cell.angle_alpha   90.00
_cell.angle_beta   90.00
_cell.angle_gamma   90.00
#
_symmetry.space_group_name_H-M   'P 1'
#
loop_
_entity.id
_entity.type
_entity.pdbx_description
1 polymer ?
#
loop_
_entity_poly.entity_id
_entity_poly.type
_entity_poly.pdbx_seq_one_letter_code
_entity_poly.pdbx_strand_id
1 'polypeptide(L)'
;MMKTPTQQQVIHLGLDVAKAHLDLAGPGIKEQRFGNDAAGRAELISVLTEIKDPVQVVCEASGGYEKAVLEALVAAGIRASRVHAEDVRHFARSRGQRAKNDRLDAGLLAEFGRERRPRLWQPVEAVREELRALHDRRRQLVELRTKESNRLETASARLAQLLEKSIAFLDAQIAEVDELLEQHIDSDPGLKAEAERLTSVQGVGPVTAMALLSHLPELGRVSDKEIAALVGVAPFAKDSGTLQGRRSIRGGRVAVRNVLYMAAVAASRWNPILRDFYQRLIAKGKPAKLALTAVMRKLIVLLNRLAANPNLTLREKHCC
;
A
#
# COMPACT_ATOMS: atom_id res chain seq x y z
N MET A 1 -30.54 -33.77 20.80
CA MET A 1 -29.91 -32.45 21.04
C MET A 1 -28.53 -32.48 20.42
N MET A 2 -28.38 -31.92 19.21
CA MET A 2 -27.07 -31.76 18.59
C MET A 2 -26.34 -30.62 19.30
N LYS A 3 -25.19 -30.91 19.91
CA LYS A 3 -24.29 -29.90 20.47
C LYS A 3 -23.76 -29.06 19.32
N THR A 4 -24.14 -27.78 19.31
CA THR A 4 -23.53 -26.74 18.42
C THR A 4 -22.01 -26.80 18.62
N PRO A 5 -21.21 -26.87 17.54
CA PRO A 5 -19.75 -26.86 17.71
C PRO A 5 -19.34 -25.55 18.38
N THR A 6 -18.69 -25.67 19.53
CA THR A 6 -18.12 -24.54 20.26
C THR A 6 -17.14 -23.86 19.32
N GLN A 7 -17.46 -22.64 18.88
CA GLN A 7 -16.51 -21.83 18.12
C GLN A 7 -15.28 -21.64 19.01
N GLN A 8 -14.17 -22.30 18.65
CA GLN A 8 -12.89 -22.11 19.33
C GLN A 8 -12.55 -20.61 19.26
N GLN A 9 -12.43 -20.00 20.41
CA GLN A 9 -12.13 -18.57 20.52
C GLN A 9 -10.68 -18.35 20.13
N VAL A 10 -10.45 -17.56 19.06
CA VAL A 10 -9.10 -17.23 18.60
C VAL A 10 -8.41 -16.33 19.65
N ILE A 11 -7.25 -16.76 20.13
CA ILE A 11 -6.39 -15.98 21.01
C ILE A 11 -5.62 -14.96 20.16
N HIS A 12 -5.76 -13.68 20.47
CA HIS A 12 -4.99 -12.63 19.81
C HIS A 12 -3.78 -12.29 20.68
N LEU A 13 -2.59 -12.43 20.12
CA LEU A 13 -1.32 -12.07 20.74
C LEU A 13 -0.71 -10.89 19.99
N GLY A 14 -0.10 -9.98 20.71
CA GLY A 14 0.62 -8.85 20.14
C GLY A 14 2.11 -9.14 20.09
N LEU A 15 2.73 -8.74 18.99
CA LEU A 15 4.17 -8.85 18.78
C LEU A 15 4.72 -7.47 18.44
N ASP A 16 5.43 -6.86 19.37
CA ASP A 16 6.21 -5.67 19.07
C ASP A 16 7.52 -6.08 18.39
N VAL A 17 7.85 -5.41 17.28
CA VAL A 17 8.96 -5.81 16.40
C VAL A 17 9.98 -4.69 16.32
N ALA A 18 11.14 -4.93 16.90
CA ALA A 18 12.32 -4.10 16.75
C ALA A 18 13.37 -4.74 15.82
N LYS A 19 14.40 -4.00 15.46
CA LYS A 19 15.50 -4.50 14.62
C LYS A 19 16.17 -5.75 15.22
N ALA A 20 16.40 -5.75 16.54
CA ALA A 20 17.18 -6.80 17.21
C ALA A 20 16.32 -7.79 18.02
N HIS A 21 15.08 -7.48 18.33
CA HIS A 21 14.25 -8.29 19.21
C HIS A 21 12.76 -8.22 18.85
N LEU A 22 12.03 -9.21 19.37
CA LEU A 22 10.61 -9.43 19.24
C LEU A 22 10.03 -9.56 20.65
N ASP A 23 9.07 -8.71 21.02
CA ASP A 23 8.40 -8.77 22.32
C ASP A 23 6.98 -9.31 22.14
N LEU A 24 6.70 -10.48 22.71
CA LEU A 24 5.40 -11.16 22.62
C LEU A 24 4.63 -10.94 23.92
N ALA A 25 3.36 -10.51 23.82
CA ALA A 25 2.45 -10.40 24.95
C ALA A 25 1.00 -10.73 24.55
N GLY A 26 0.20 -11.10 25.54
CA GLY A 26 -1.23 -11.29 25.34
C GLY A 26 -1.88 -12.21 26.37
N PRO A 27 -3.18 -12.50 26.21
CA PRO A 27 -3.92 -13.31 27.17
C PRO A 27 -3.35 -14.71 27.32
N GLY A 28 -3.15 -15.15 28.54
CA GLY A 28 -2.75 -16.54 28.86
C GLY A 28 -1.27 -16.84 28.67
N ILE A 29 -0.45 -15.88 28.25
CA ILE A 29 0.99 -16.03 28.16
C ILE A 29 1.73 -15.01 29.02
N LYS A 30 2.90 -15.40 29.51
CA LYS A 30 3.82 -14.46 30.13
C LYS A 30 4.51 -13.66 29.02
N GLU A 31 4.72 -12.38 29.22
CA GLU A 31 5.51 -11.54 28.32
C GLU A 31 6.92 -12.12 28.14
N GLN A 32 7.36 -12.26 26.88
CA GLN A 32 8.61 -12.88 26.51
C GLN A 32 9.31 -12.09 25.41
N ARG A 33 10.63 -12.07 25.45
CA ARG A 33 11.48 -11.44 24.44
C ARG A 33 12.29 -12.49 23.71
N PHE A 34 12.32 -12.39 22.37
CA PHE A 34 13.09 -13.25 21.47
C PHE A 34 14.01 -12.41 20.59
N GLY A 35 15.06 -13.01 20.04
CA GLY A 35 15.86 -12.37 19.00
C GLY A 35 15.07 -12.20 17.68
N ASN A 36 15.29 -11.10 16.96
CA ASN A 36 14.76 -10.98 15.61
C ASN A 36 15.74 -11.54 14.58
N ASP A 37 16.24 -12.74 14.85
CA ASP A 37 17.08 -13.56 13.98
C ASP A 37 16.43 -14.94 13.73
N ALA A 38 17.09 -15.81 13.01
CA ALA A 38 16.56 -17.14 12.67
C ALA A 38 16.29 -18.00 13.93
N ALA A 39 17.17 -17.95 14.91
CA ALA A 39 17.05 -18.74 16.15
C ALA A 39 15.91 -18.22 17.02
N GLY A 40 15.82 -16.90 17.25
CA GLY A 40 14.76 -16.31 18.06
C GLY A 40 13.37 -16.46 17.42
N ARG A 41 13.27 -16.40 16.08
CA ARG A 41 12.01 -16.68 15.38
C ARG A 41 11.59 -18.16 15.51
N ALA A 42 12.53 -19.10 15.48
CA ALA A 42 12.25 -20.51 15.72
C ALA A 42 11.76 -20.77 17.15
N GLU A 43 12.38 -20.11 18.14
CA GLU A 43 11.95 -20.16 19.53
C GLU A 43 10.53 -19.59 19.73
N LEU A 44 10.25 -18.43 19.14
CA LEU A 44 8.91 -17.83 19.14
C LEU A 44 7.87 -18.81 18.56
N ILE A 45 8.15 -19.44 17.42
CA ILE A 45 7.24 -20.40 16.78
C ILE A 45 7.02 -21.61 17.69
N SER A 46 8.06 -22.13 18.36
CA SER A 46 7.94 -23.24 19.31
C SER A 46 6.96 -22.88 20.43
N VAL A 47 7.12 -21.72 21.04
CA VAL A 47 6.21 -21.24 22.11
C VAL A 47 4.77 -21.10 21.61
N LEU A 48 4.57 -20.58 20.40
CA LEU A 48 3.23 -20.39 19.83
C LEU A 48 2.55 -21.72 19.45
N THR A 49 3.29 -22.72 19.02
CA THR A 49 2.76 -24.05 18.67
C THR A 49 2.37 -24.89 19.88
N GLU A 50 2.88 -24.59 21.07
CA GLU A 50 2.45 -25.23 22.32
C GLU A 50 1.05 -24.78 22.78
N ILE A 51 0.56 -23.65 22.26
CA ILE A 51 -0.77 -23.13 22.59
C ILE A 51 -1.83 -23.96 21.86
N LYS A 52 -2.72 -24.62 22.61
CA LYS A 52 -3.75 -25.53 22.06
C LYS A 52 -4.85 -24.82 21.29
N ASP A 53 -5.14 -23.58 21.65
CA ASP A 53 -6.18 -22.78 21.00
C ASP A 53 -5.65 -22.10 19.73
N PRO A 54 -6.51 -21.79 18.76
CA PRO A 54 -6.10 -21.06 17.56
C PRO A 54 -5.55 -19.66 17.92
N VAL A 55 -4.31 -19.37 17.50
CA VAL A 55 -3.63 -18.10 17.75
C VAL A 55 -3.65 -17.23 16.51
N GLN A 56 -3.80 -15.91 16.71
CA GLN A 56 -3.52 -14.89 15.70
C GLN A 56 -2.54 -13.86 16.29
N VAL A 57 -1.35 -13.77 15.72
CA VAL A 57 -0.32 -12.81 16.11
C VAL A 57 -0.56 -11.50 15.35
N VAL A 58 -0.57 -10.38 16.07
CA VAL A 58 -0.75 -9.04 15.51
C VAL A 58 0.50 -8.22 15.75
N CYS A 59 1.13 -7.72 14.70
CA CYS A 59 2.27 -6.82 14.78
C CYS A 59 2.03 -5.51 14.01
N GLU A 60 2.75 -4.47 14.43
CA GLU A 60 2.77 -3.18 13.74
C GLU A 60 3.79 -3.20 12.61
N ALA A 61 3.53 -2.41 11.54
CA ALA A 61 4.49 -2.16 10.48
C ALA A 61 5.68 -1.37 11.02
N SER A 62 6.86 -1.98 11.09
CA SER A 62 8.09 -1.46 11.72
C SER A 62 9.22 -1.22 10.71
N GLY A 63 8.89 -0.70 9.52
CA GLY A 63 9.89 -0.35 8.50
C GLY A 63 10.52 -1.53 7.78
N GLY A 64 9.88 -2.72 7.83
CA GLY A 64 10.33 -3.93 7.16
C GLY A 64 10.94 -5.00 8.08
N TYR A 65 11.26 -4.65 9.34
CA TYR A 65 11.78 -5.62 10.30
C TYR A 65 10.77 -6.73 10.66
N GLU A 66 9.47 -6.44 10.48
CA GLU A 66 8.38 -7.39 10.69
C GLU A 66 8.25 -8.45 9.60
N LYS A 67 8.86 -8.25 8.42
CA LYS A 67 8.66 -9.14 7.28
C LYS A 67 9.09 -10.57 7.57
N ALA A 68 10.31 -10.75 8.02
CA ALA A 68 10.88 -12.10 8.25
C ALA A 68 10.14 -12.91 9.32
N VAL A 69 9.63 -12.25 10.38
CA VAL A 69 8.84 -12.96 11.40
C VAL A 69 7.44 -13.29 10.89
N LEU A 70 6.80 -12.40 10.10
CA LEU A 70 5.50 -12.69 9.49
C LEU A 70 5.57 -13.87 8.51
N GLU A 71 6.61 -13.92 7.68
CA GLU A 71 6.86 -15.05 6.78
C GLU A 71 7.06 -16.36 7.55
N ALA A 72 7.86 -16.33 8.61
CA ALA A 72 8.11 -17.49 9.45
C ALA A 72 6.84 -17.99 10.16
N LEU A 73 6.01 -17.07 10.69
CA LEU A 73 4.73 -17.41 11.32
C LEU A 73 3.77 -18.08 10.32
N VAL A 74 3.61 -17.49 9.14
CA VAL A 74 2.71 -18.06 8.11
C VAL A 74 3.23 -19.39 7.59
N ALA A 75 4.53 -19.55 7.39
CA ALA A 75 5.14 -20.82 7.00
C ALA A 75 4.92 -21.92 8.05
N ALA A 76 4.84 -21.57 9.33
CA ALA A 76 4.50 -22.46 10.43
C ALA A 76 2.97 -22.69 10.59
N GLY A 77 2.13 -22.13 9.72
CA GLY A 77 0.67 -22.26 9.80
C GLY A 77 0.01 -21.35 10.86
N ILE A 78 0.77 -20.43 11.47
CA ILE A 78 0.28 -19.51 12.49
C ILE A 78 -0.33 -18.28 11.81
N ARG A 79 -1.56 -17.91 12.20
CA ARG A 79 -2.22 -16.72 11.68
C ARG A 79 -1.48 -15.45 12.12
N ALA A 80 -1.16 -14.60 11.20
CA ALA A 80 -0.49 -13.33 11.49
C ALA A 80 -1.24 -12.16 10.83
N SER A 81 -1.16 -10.97 11.43
CA SER A 81 -1.72 -9.74 10.89
C SER A 81 -0.74 -8.59 11.08
N ARG A 82 -0.56 -7.80 10.02
CA ARG A 82 0.21 -6.55 10.07
C ARG A 82 -0.75 -5.37 10.07
N VAL A 83 -0.61 -4.48 11.04
CA VAL A 83 -1.44 -3.29 11.20
C VAL A 83 -0.63 -2.01 11.05
N HIS A 84 -1.31 -0.90 10.74
CA HIS A 84 -0.65 0.40 10.65
C HIS A 84 -0.45 1.01 12.04
N ALA A 85 0.72 1.58 12.27
CA ALA A 85 1.07 2.31 13.47
C ALA A 85 0.06 3.42 13.85
N GLU A 86 -0.51 4.09 12.85
CA GLU A 86 -1.49 5.14 13.08
C GLU A 86 -2.80 4.59 13.63
N ASP A 87 -3.25 3.43 13.16
CA ASP A 87 -4.48 2.78 13.63
C ASP A 87 -4.34 2.32 15.08
N VAL A 88 -3.18 1.75 15.44
CA VAL A 88 -2.86 1.33 16.80
C VAL A 88 -2.79 2.55 17.73
N ARG A 89 -2.15 3.65 17.30
CA ARG A 89 -2.11 4.91 18.07
C ARG A 89 -3.49 5.51 18.28
N HIS A 90 -4.36 5.50 17.28
CA HIS A 90 -5.74 5.97 17.42
C HIS A 90 -6.52 5.11 18.40
N PHE A 91 -6.31 3.80 18.35
CA PHE A 91 -6.93 2.86 19.28
C PHE A 91 -6.45 3.10 20.71
N ALA A 92 -5.15 3.28 20.95
CA ALA A 92 -4.60 3.64 22.26
C ALA A 92 -5.21 4.92 22.82
N ARG A 93 -5.29 5.98 22.00
CA ARG A 93 -5.91 7.25 22.38
C ARG A 93 -7.39 7.10 22.73
N SER A 94 -8.15 6.29 22.00
CA SER A 94 -9.57 6.03 22.29
C SER A 94 -9.78 5.37 23.65
N ARG A 95 -8.74 4.72 24.21
CA ARG A 95 -8.73 4.08 25.54
C ARG A 95 -8.10 4.95 26.64
N GLY A 96 -7.76 6.20 26.33
CA GLY A 96 -7.15 7.12 27.28
C GLY A 96 -5.66 6.85 27.56
N GLN A 97 -5.03 5.92 26.84
CA GLN A 97 -3.60 5.64 26.97
C GLN A 97 -2.79 6.72 26.25
N ARG A 98 -2.04 7.52 27.01
CA ARG A 98 -1.22 8.62 26.49
C ARG A 98 0.29 8.35 26.57
N ALA A 99 0.71 7.39 27.38
CA ALA A 99 2.12 7.06 27.56
C ALA A 99 2.58 6.03 26.52
N LYS A 100 3.73 6.29 25.92
CA LYS A 100 4.44 5.34 25.04
C LYS A 100 5.43 4.56 25.90
N ASN A 101 5.24 3.24 26.02
CA ASN A 101 6.19 2.32 26.65
C ASN A 101 6.22 1.05 25.79
N ASP A 102 7.41 0.62 25.38
CA ASP A 102 7.59 -0.53 24.48
C ASP A 102 6.92 -1.82 25.01
N ARG A 103 6.85 -2.01 26.34
CA ARG A 103 6.11 -3.12 26.97
C ARG A 103 4.59 -3.02 26.86
N LEU A 104 4.04 -1.80 26.77
CA LEU A 104 2.61 -1.60 26.58
C LEU A 104 2.19 -1.86 25.12
N ASP A 105 3.14 -1.79 24.18
CA ASP A 105 2.85 -1.87 22.75
C ASP A 105 2.44 -3.29 22.34
N ALA A 106 3.08 -4.36 22.81
CA ALA A 106 2.68 -5.74 22.51
C ALA A 106 1.31 -6.10 23.13
N GLY A 107 1.06 -5.74 24.39
CA GLY A 107 -0.24 -5.94 25.02
C GLY A 107 -1.37 -5.19 24.31
N LEU A 108 -1.11 -3.95 23.90
CA LEU A 108 -2.04 -3.12 23.13
C LEU A 108 -2.35 -3.72 21.74
N LEU A 109 -1.35 -4.30 21.08
CA LEU A 109 -1.53 -5.02 19.80
C LEU A 109 -2.43 -6.25 19.95
N ALA A 110 -2.30 -7.00 21.05
CA ALA A 110 -3.19 -8.12 21.36
C ALA A 110 -4.65 -7.66 21.55
N GLU A 111 -4.85 -6.56 22.30
CA GLU A 111 -6.18 -5.98 22.48
C GLU A 111 -6.76 -5.43 21.18
N PHE A 112 -5.94 -4.74 20.38
CA PHE A 112 -6.31 -4.28 19.04
C PHE A 112 -6.78 -5.44 18.17
N GLY A 113 -6.02 -6.55 18.18
CA GLY A 113 -6.34 -7.76 17.44
C GLY A 113 -7.71 -8.32 17.82
N ARG A 114 -7.98 -8.43 19.12
CA ARG A 114 -9.24 -8.94 19.67
C ARG A 114 -10.45 -8.10 19.25
N GLU A 115 -10.32 -6.75 19.33
CA GLU A 115 -11.44 -5.85 19.07
C GLU A 115 -11.64 -5.52 17.59
N ARG A 116 -10.55 -5.36 16.84
CA ARG A 116 -10.60 -4.93 15.43
C ARG A 116 -10.55 -6.08 14.45
N ARG A 117 -10.10 -7.27 14.86
CA ARG A 117 -10.00 -8.47 14.01
C ARG A 117 -9.35 -8.14 12.66
N PRO A 118 -8.10 -7.66 12.65
CA PRO A 118 -7.44 -7.24 11.43
C PRO A 118 -7.32 -8.40 10.43
N ARG A 119 -7.28 -8.06 9.15
CA ARG A 119 -7.11 -9.05 8.07
C ARG A 119 -5.80 -9.82 8.26
N LEU A 120 -5.84 -11.10 7.93
CA LEU A 120 -4.63 -11.93 7.93
C LEU A 120 -3.63 -11.40 6.89
N TRP A 121 -2.38 -11.35 7.30
CA TRP A 121 -1.28 -11.04 6.41
C TRP A 121 -1.00 -12.25 5.51
N GLN A 122 -0.70 -11.98 4.26
CA GLN A 122 -0.29 -12.97 3.28
C GLN A 122 1.05 -12.53 2.68
N PRO A 123 1.99 -13.46 2.46
CA PRO A 123 3.23 -13.14 1.77
C PRO A 123 2.92 -12.61 0.37
N VAL A 124 3.66 -11.59 -0.02
CA VAL A 124 3.63 -11.10 -1.40
C VAL A 124 4.53 -12.01 -2.24
N GLU A 125 4.12 -12.33 -3.45
CA GLU A 125 4.95 -13.09 -4.38
C GLU A 125 6.31 -12.41 -4.57
N ALA A 126 7.39 -13.18 -4.56
CA ALA A 126 8.76 -12.66 -4.65
C ALA A 126 8.95 -11.75 -5.88
N VAL A 127 8.34 -12.11 -7.01
CA VAL A 127 8.37 -11.33 -8.24
C VAL A 127 7.76 -9.94 -8.07
N ARG A 128 6.69 -9.80 -7.26
CA ARG A 128 6.06 -8.50 -6.98
C ARG A 128 6.83 -7.69 -5.94
N GLU A 129 7.57 -8.36 -5.04
CA GLU A 129 8.44 -7.66 -4.09
C GLU A 129 9.64 -7.03 -4.78
N GLU A 130 10.28 -7.76 -5.69
CA GLU A 130 11.40 -7.23 -6.48
C GLU A 130 10.94 -6.07 -7.35
N LEU A 131 9.81 -6.21 -8.05
CA LEU A 131 9.20 -5.12 -8.81
C LEU A 131 8.98 -3.87 -7.93
N ARG A 132 8.52 -4.07 -6.70
CA ARG A 132 8.30 -2.97 -5.76
C ARG A 132 9.62 -2.33 -5.32
N ALA A 133 10.65 -3.12 -5.03
CA ALA A 133 11.95 -2.62 -4.62
C ALA A 133 12.59 -1.76 -5.72
N LEU A 134 12.57 -2.23 -6.96
CA LEU A 134 13.05 -1.49 -8.14
C LEU A 134 12.26 -0.20 -8.36
N HIS A 135 10.92 -0.27 -8.30
CA HIS A 135 10.08 0.92 -8.48
C HIS A 135 10.30 1.96 -7.36
N ASP A 136 10.47 1.54 -6.11
CA ASP A 136 10.78 2.43 -4.99
C ASP A 136 12.16 3.07 -5.18
N ARG A 137 13.16 2.32 -5.67
CA ARG A 137 14.47 2.86 -6.00
C ARG A 137 14.39 3.91 -7.10
N ARG A 138 13.67 3.63 -8.19
CA ARG A 138 13.41 4.60 -9.24
C ARG A 138 12.83 5.90 -8.70
N ARG A 139 11.82 5.82 -7.86
CA ARG A 139 11.16 6.97 -7.25
C ARG A 139 12.14 7.80 -6.42
N GLN A 140 12.97 7.17 -5.61
CA GLN A 140 14.01 7.84 -4.82
C GLN A 140 15.00 8.62 -5.72
N LEU A 141 15.45 7.99 -6.81
CA LEU A 141 16.36 8.63 -7.77
C LEU A 141 15.71 9.85 -8.45
N VAL A 142 14.44 9.74 -8.87
CA VAL A 142 13.69 10.86 -9.45
C VAL A 142 13.51 11.99 -8.44
N GLU A 143 13.23 11.70 -7.17
CA GLU A 143 13.14 12.70 -6.11
C GLU A 143 14.47 13.42 -5.88
N LEU A 144 15.60 12.68 -5.88
CA LEU A 144 16.95 13.26 -5.77
C LEU A 144 17.27 14.16 -6.98
N ARG A 145 17.02 13.66 -8.18
CA ARG A 145 17.20 14.42 -9.42
C ARG A 145 16.42 15.74 -9.41
N THR A 146 15.17 15.69 -8.99
CA THR A 146 14.32 16.88 -8.89
C THR A 146 14.89 17.90 -7.90
N LYS A 147 15.42 17.44 -6.76
CA LYS A 147 16.07 18.31 -5.78
C LYS A 147 17.32 18.98 -6.37
N GLU A 148 18.16 18.25 -7.09
CA GLU A 148 19.35 18.81 -7.74
C GLU A 148 18.96 19.78 -8.88
N SER A 149 17.93 19.47 -9.66
CA SER A 149 17.41 20.37 -10.70
C SER A 149 16.90 21.70 -10.13
N ASN A 150 16.14 21.64 -9.02
CA ASN A 150 15.67 22.86 -8.36
C ASN A 150 16.82 23.72 -7.79
N ARG A 151 17.92 23.08 -7.32
CA ARG A 151 19.13 23.79 -6.87
C ARG A 151 19.87 24.46 -8.05
N LEU A 152 19.83 23.82 -9.22
CA LEU A 152 20.46 24.34 -10.43
C LEU A 152 19.87 25.69 -10.87
N GLU A 153 18.57 25.91 -10.67
CA GLU A 153 17.89 27.15 -11.06
C GLU A 153 18.48 28.42 -10.41
N THR A 154 19.07 28.29 -9.22
CA THR A 154 19.63 29.41 -8.44
C THR A 154 21.12 29.31 -8.22
N ALA A 155 21.81 28.35 -8.86
CA ALA A 155 23.21 28.07 -8.65
C ALA A 155 24.13 29.08 -9.35
N SER A 156 25.30 29.37 -8.73
CA SER A 156 26.38 30.06 -9.41
C SER A 156 26.97 29.20 -10.53
N ALA A 157 27.61 29.79 -11.52
CA ALA A 157 28.18 29.06 -12.67
C ALA A 157 29.10 27.90 -12.29
N ARG A 158 29.91 28.10 -11.24
CA ARG A 158 30.82 27.03 -10.73
C ARG A 158 30.05 25.89 -10.06
N LEU A 159 28.98 26.19 -9.30
CA LEU A 159 28.15 25.20 -8.64
C LEU A 159 27.26 24.49 -9.68
N ALA A 160 26.80 25.20 -10.70
CA ALA A 160 25.96 24.64 -11.78
C ALA A 160 26.67 23.45 -12.46
N GLN A 161 27.93 23.57 -12.80
CA GLN A 161 28.72 22.48 -13.41
C GLN A 161 28.77 21.20 -12.52
N LEU A 162 28.80 21.36 -11.20
CA LEU A 162 28.81 20.21 -10.27
C LEU A 162 27.41 19.58 -10.20
N LEU A 163 26.34 20.40 -10.16
CA LEU A 163 24.96 19.94 -10.13
C LEU A 163 24.59 19.22 -11.44
N GLU A 164 25.00 19.75 -12.59
CA GLU A 164 24.79 19.11 -13.89
C GLU A 164 25.41 17.70 -13.96
N LYS A 165 26.65 17.52 -13.43
CA LYS A 165 27.26 16.18 -13.31
C LYS A 165 26.46 15.24 -12.43
N SER A 166 25.95 15.74 -11.30
CA SER A 166 25.11 14.95 -10.40
C SER A 166 23.79 14.57 -11.05
N ILE A 167 23.16 15.49 -11.79
CA ILE A 167 21.93 15.24 -12.53
C ILE A 167 22.16 14.18 -13.62
N ALA A 168 23.25 14.32 -14.41
CA ALA A 168 23.59 13.33 -15.44
C ALA A 168 23.82 11.93 -14.87
N PHE A 169 24.49 11.82 -13.71
CA PHE A 169 24.67 10.56 -13.01
C PHE A 169 23.30 9.96 -12.56
N LEU A 170 22.43 10.80 -11.99
CA LEU A 170 21.08 10.35 -11.56
C LEU A 170 20.22 9.93 -12.76
N ASP A 171 20.32 10.63 -13.90
CA ASP A 171 19.62 10.25 -15.13
C ASP A 171 20.08 8.88 -15.65
N ALA A 172 21.40 8.60 -15.61
CA ALA A 172 21.93 7.28 -15.97
C ALA A 172 21.43 6.17 -15.03
N GLN A 173 21.42 6.43 -13.72
CA GLN A 173 20.89 5.47 -12.73
C GLN A 173 19.39 5.22 -12.91
N ILE A 174 18.60 6.25 -13.27
CA ILE A 174 17.17 6.09 -13.54
C ILE A 174 16.97 5.20 -14.77
N ALA A 175 17.75 5.42 -15.84
CA ALA A 175 17.68 4.61 -17.05
C ALA A 175 18.01 3.13 -16.77
N GLU A 176 19.07 2.86 -15.98
CA GLU A 176 19.44 1.50 -15.57
C GLU A 176 18.31 0.80 -14.80
N VAL A 177 17.67 1.50 -13.85
CA VAL A 177 16.54 0.94 -13.09
C VAL A 177 15.31 0.75 -13.97
N ASP A 178 15.10 1.61 -14.97
CA ASP A 178 14.01 1.44 -15.95
C ASP A 178 14.20 0.18 -16.79
N GLU A 179 15.42 -0.11 -17.25
CA GLU A 179 15.76 -1.35 -17.96
C GLU A 179 15.54 -2.59 -17.07
N LEU A 180 15.97 -2.54 -15.80
CA LEU A 180 15.75 -3.63 -14.85
C LEU A 180 14.26 -3.89 -14.60
N LEU A 181 13.44 -2.84 -14.51
CA LEU A 181 12.00 -2.94 -14.38
C LEU A 181 11.35 -3.61 -15.59
N GLU A 182 11.75 -3.22 -16.80
CA GLU A 182 11.26 -3.82 -18.04
C GLU A 182 11.66 -5.30 -18.15
N GLN A 183 12.90 -5.63 -17.90
CA GLN A 183 13.41 -7.01 -17.89
C GLN A 183 12.66 -7.87 -16.86
N HIS A 184 12.42 -7.32 -15.66
CA HIS A 184 11.72 -8.03 -14.60
C HIS A 184 10.26 -8.34 -14.97
N ILE A 185 9.56 -7.39 -15.61
CA ILE A 185 8.20 -7.60 -16.11
C ILE A 185 8.19 -8.61 -17.26
N ASP A 186 9.13 -8.51 -18.17
CA ASP A 186 9.20 -9.42 -19.34
C ASP A 186 9.56 -10.85 -18.95
N SER A 187 10.27 -11.04 -17.83
CA SER A 187 10.63 -12.37 -17.31
C SER A 187 9.45 -13.16 -16.73
N ASP A 188 8.36 -12.48 -16.36
CA ASP A 188 7.15 -13.11 -15.82
C ASP A 188 5.95 -12.91 -16.75
N PRO A 189 5.47 -13.97 -17.44
CA PRO A 189 4.35 -13.87 -18.38
C PRO A 189 3.06 -13.33 -17.76
N GLY A 190 2.83 -13.60 -16.46
CA GLY A 190 1.66 -13.11 -15.72
C GLY A 190 1.73 -11.60 -15.51
N LEU A 191 2.86 -11.09 -15.00
CA LEU A 191 3.10 -9.65 -14.85
C LEU A 191 3.06 -8.91 -16.19
N LYS A 192 3.65 -9.49 -17.25
CA LYS A 192 3.63 -8.92 -18.58
C LYS A 192 2.20 -8.75 -19.09
N ALA A 193 1.40 -9.80 -19.02
CA ALA A 193 0.00 -9.75 -19.44
C ALA A 193 -0.84 -8.76 -18.60
N GLU A 194 -0.54 -8.62 -17.28
CA GLU A 194 -1.18 -7.62 -16.45
C GLU A 194 -0.76 -6.19 -16.86
N ALA A 195 0.53 -5.95 -17.11
CA ALA A 195 1.05 -4.66 -17.55
C ALA A 195 0.44 -4.23 -18.90
N GLU A 196 0.40 -5.13 -19.89
CA GLU A 196 -0.20 -4.90 -21.20
C GLU A 196 -1.69 -4.54 -21.09
N ARG A 197 -2.44 -5.24 -20.23
CA ARG A 197 -3.84 -4.92 -19.99
C ARG A 197 -4.03 -3.52 -19.38
N LEU A 198 -3.21 -3.13 -18.42
CA LEU A 198 -3.31 -1.81 -17.81
C LEU A 198 -2.95 -0.70 -18.82
N THR A 199 -1.91 -0.91 -19.62
CA THR A 199 -1.45 0.06 -20.63
C THR A 199 -2.37 0.14 -21.85
N SER A 200 -3.26 -0.83 -22.06
CA SER A 200 -4.29 -0.75 -23.12
C SER A 200 -5.30 0.39 -22.88
N VAL A 201 -5.37 0.92 -21.65
CA VAL A 201 -6.23 2.06 -21.32
C VAL A 201 -5.54 3.35 -21.72
N GLN A 202 -6.11 4.08 -22.67
CA GLN A 202 -5.57 5.37 -23.11
C GLN A 202 -5.39 6.35 -21.93
N GLY A 203 -4.15 6.82 -21.77
CA GLY A 203 -3.71 7.66 -20.66
C GLY A 203 -2.95 6.91 -19.57
N VAL A 204 -2.88 5.58 -19.64
CA VAL A 204 -2.07 4.76 -18.72
C VAL A 204 -0.81 4.32 -19.45
N GLY A 205 0.33 4.88 -19.06
CA GLY A 205 1.64 4.51 -19.59
C GLY A 205 2.33 3.44 -18.73
N PRO A 206 3.50 2.92 -19.20
CA PRO A 206 4.28 1.89 -18.49
C PRO A 206 4.56 2.25 -17.03
N VAL A 207 5.01 3.48 -16.76
CA VAL A 207 5.30 3.96 -15.39
C VAL A 207 4.08 3.84 -14.46
N THR A 208 2.87 4.14 -14.98
CA THR A 208 1.64 4.00 -14.19
C THR A 208 1.30 2.53 -13.95
N ALA A 209 1.42 1.68 -14.97
CA ALA A 209 1.18 0.25 -14.84
C ALA A 209 2.15 -0.39 -13.83
N MET A 210 3.45 -0.10 -13.94
CA MET A 210 4.48 -0.55 -12.98
C MET A 210 4.16 -0.12 -11.55
N ALA A 211 3.79 1.14 -11.33
CA ALA A 211 3.43 1.64 -10.01
C ALA A 211 2.20 0.94 -9.42
N LEU A 212 1.20 0.64 -10.25
CA LEU A 212 0.02 -0.10 -9.81
C LEU A 212 0.37 -1.54 -9.43
N LEU A 213 1.12 -2.25 -10.28
CA LEU A 213 1.53 -3.63 -10.02
C LEU A 213 2.43 -3.77 -8.80
N SER A 214 3.33 -2.78 -8.59
CA SER A 214 4.26 -2.77 -7.45
C SER A 214 3.59 -2.43 -6.12
N HIS A 215 2.67 -1.46 -6.12
CA HIS A 215 2.16 -0.87 -4.88
C HIS A 215 0.69 -1.18 -4.60
N LEU A 216 0.01 -1.93 -5.45
CA LEU A 216 -1.41 -2.20 -5.31
C LEU A 216 -1.73 -3.69 -5.55
N PRO A 217 -1.20 -4.60 -4.70
CA PRO A 217 -1.40 -6.04 -4.86
C PRO A 217 -2.88 -6.46 -4.76
N GLU A 218 -3.74 -5.58 -4.24
CA GLU A 218 -5.19 -5.78 -4.17
C GLU A 218 -5.92 -5.45 -5.48
N LEU A 219 -5.21 -4.95 -6.49
CA LEU A 219 -5.80 -4.61 -7.78
C LEU A 219 -6.47 -5.85 -8.41
N GLY A 220 -7.73 -5.71 -8.80
CA GLY A 220 -8.55 -6.82 -9.30
C GLY A 220 -9.14 -7.74 -8.24
N ARG A 221 -8.82 -7.54 -6.95
CA ARG A 221 -9.23 -8.43 -5.85
C ARG A 221 -10.17 -7.77 -4.84
N VAL A 222 -10.43 -6.49 -4.97
CA VAL A 222 -11.25 -5.70 -4.05
C VAL A 222 -12.35 -4.95 -4.79
N SER A 223 -13.36 -4.48 -4.05
CA SER A 223 -14.46 -3.70 -4.62
C SER A 223 -14.01 -2.33 -5.12
N ASP A 224 -14.83 -1.70 -5.97
CA ASP A 224 -14.61 -0.35 -6.50
C ASP A 224 -14.48 0.72 -5.41
N LYS A 225 -15.18 0.54 -4.28
CA LYS A 225 -15.09 1.46 -3.13
C LYS A 225 -13.78 1.28 -2.37
N GLU A 226 -13.37 0.05 -2.15
CA GLU A 226 -12.12 -0.29 -1.46
C GLU A 226 -10.90 0.16 -2.26
N ILE A 227 -10.84 -0.10 -3.57
CA ILE A 227 -9.70 0.32 -4.39
C ILE A 227 -9.58 1.85 -4.41
N ALA A 228 -10.69 2.59 -4.50
CA ALA A 228 -10.67 4.04 -4.44
C ALA A 228 -10.20 4.58 -3.09
N ALA A 229 -10.53 3.89 -1.99
CA ALA A 229 -10.06 4.23 -0.65
C ALA A 229 -8.56 3.91 -0.46
N LEU A 230 -8.10 2.74 -0.93
CA LEU A 230 -6.69 2.34 -0.88
C LEU A 230 -5.76 3.32 -1.62
N VAL A 231 -6.21 3.85 -2.75
CA VAL A 231 -5.47 4.87 -3.51
C VAL A 231 -5.63 6.27 -2.90
N GLY A 232 -6.64 6.47 -2.04
CA GLY A 232 -6.92 7.76 -1.42
C GLY A 232 -7.61 8.75 -2.35
N VAL A 233 -8.48 8.26 -3.26
CA VAL A 233 -9.33 9.08 -4.14
C VAL A 233 -10.82 8.94 -3.81
N ALA A 234 -11.16 8.22 -2.74
CA ALA A 234 -12.50 8.20 -2.20
C ALA A 234 -12.84 9.54 -1.49
N PRO A 235 -13.99 10.16 -1.78
CA PRO A 235 -14.41 11.38 -1.10
C PRO A 235 -14.90 11.05 0.32
N PHE A 236 -14.30 11.65 1.32
CA PHE A 236 -14.78 11.60 2.69
C PHE A 236 -15.68 12.80 2.99
N ALA A 237 -16.86 12.54 3.54
CA ALA A 237 -17.74 13.58 4.03
C ALA A 237 -17.15 14.20 5.32
N LYS A 238 -17.36 15.50 5.49
CA LYS A 238 -17.09 16.24 6.74
C LYS A 238 -18.39 16.90 7.22
N ASP A 239 -19.42 16.08 7.34
CA ASP A 239 -20.72 16.56 7.78
C ASP A 239 -20.76 16.56 9.31
N SER A 240 -21.25 17.64 9.92
CA SER A 240 -21.46 17.76 11.36
C SER A 240 -22.78 18.48 11.63
N GLY A 241 -23.72 17.79 12.24
CA GLY A 241 -25.06 18.31 12.48
C GLY A 241 -25.76 18.75 11.20
N THR A 242 -26.20 19.98 11.14
CA THR A 242 -26.86 20.58 9.95
C THR A 242 -25.91 21.06 8.88
N LEU A 243 -24.58 21.07 9.17
CA LEU A 243 -23.55 21.58 8.25
C LEU A 243 -23.09 20.46 7.31
N GLN A 244 -23.42 20.60 6.02
CA GLN A 244 -22.86 19.77 4.96
C GLN A 244 -21.49 20.30 4.54
N GLY A 245 -20.43 19.65 5.03
CA GLY A 245 -19.05 20.03 4.73
C GLY A 245 -18.61 19.65 3.31
N ARG A 246 -17.55 20.30 2.81
CA ARG A 246 -16.95 19.93 1.54
C ARG A 246 -16.32 18.54 1.65
N ARG A 247 -16.64 17.68 0.70
CA ARG A 247 -15.98 16.36 0.60
C ARG A 247 -14.54 16.53 0.14
N SER A 248 -13.62 15.88 0.83
CA SER A 248 -12.19 15.91 0.51
C SER A 248 -11.63 14.49 0.45
N ILE A 249 -10.59 14.31 -0.36
CA ILE A 249 -9.81 13.06 -0.37
C ILE A 249 -8.76 13.09 0.73
N ARG A 250 -8.46 11.94 1.34
CA ARG A 250 -7.40 11.81 2.35
C ARG A 250 -6.87 10.38 2.43
N GLY A 251 -5.69 10.22 3.03
CA GLY A 251 -5.08 8.91 3.24
C GLY A 251 -4.67 8.22 1.93
N GLY A 252 -4.59 6.92 1.96
CA GLY A 252 -4.24 6.06 0.83
C GLY A 252 -2.76 6.11 0.42
N ARG A 253 -2.43 5.31 -0.59
CA ARG A 253 -1.05 5.13 -1.08
C ARG A 253 -0.63 6.30 -1.97
N VAL A 254 0.16 7.22 -1.41
CA VAL A 254 0.60 8.45 -2.08
C VAL A 254 1.35 8.17 -3.38
N ALA A 255 2.22 7.15 -3.40
CA ALA A 255 2.98 6.76 -4.59
C ALA A 255 2.04 6.44 -5.78
N VAL A 256 1.01 5.62 -5.53
CA VAL A 256 0.00 5.27 -6.53
C VAL A 256 -0.83 6.50 -6.94
N ARG A 257 -1.25 7.31 -5.97
CA ARG A 257 -2.07 8.50 -6.25
C ARG A 257 -1.34 9.51 -7.14
N ASN A 258 -0.03 9.69 -6.95
CA ASN A 258 0.76 10.63 -7.75
C ASN A 258 0.85 10.20 -9.22
N VAL A 259 1.15 8.95 -9.50
CA VAL A 259 1.21 8.45 -10.89
C VAL A 259 -0.18 8.42 -11.53
N LEU A 260 -1.21 8.08 -10.75
CA LEU A 260 -2.59 8.08 -11.21
C LEU A 260 -3.09 9.49 -11.55
N TYR A 261 -2.58 10.54 -10.87
CA TYR A 261 -2.88 11.92 -11.23
C TYR A 261 -2.37 12.26 -12.64
N MET A 262 -1.13 11.89 -12.96
CA MET A 262 -0.56 12.12 -14.29
C MET A 262 -1.28 11.30 -15.36
N ALA A 263 -1.62 10.05 -15.06
CA ALA A 263 -2.45 9.22 -15.94
C ALA A 263 -3.83 9.84 -16.18
N ALA A 264 -4.46 10.42 -15.15
CA ALA A 264 -5.75 11.10 -15.29
C ALA A 264 -5.65 12.39 -16.13
N VAL A 265 -4.54 13.14 -16.01
CA VAL A 265 -4.26 14.30 -16.89
C VAL A 265 -4.17 13.87 -18.35
N ALA A 266 -3.42 12.80 -18.65
CA ALA A 266 -3.32 12.25 -19.99
C ALA A 266 -4.68 11.70 -20.48
N ALA A 267 -5.36 10.92 -19.67
CA ALA A 267 -6.67 10.35 -20.01
C ALA A 267 -7.75 11.42 -20.22
N SER A 268 -7.70 12.53 -19.48
CA SER A 268 -8.64 13.66 -19.70
C SER A 268 -8.45 14.37 -21.05
N ARG A 269 -7.36 14.10 -21.76
CA ARG A 269 -7.08 14.63 -23.12
C ARG A 269 -7.33 13.61 -24.20
N TRP A 270 -6.88 12.38 -23.99
CA TRP A 270 -6.76 11.36 -25.04
C TRP A 270 -7.81 10.25 -24.95
N ASN A 271 -8.36 9.94 -23.76
CA ASN A 271 -9.40 8.94 -23.62
C ASN A 271 -10.78 9.58 -23.84
N PRO A 272 -11.54 9.22 -24.87
CA PRO A 272 -12.80 9.90 -25.21
C PRO A 272 -13.79 9.97 -24.04
N ILE A 273 -13.98 8.84 -23.34
CA ILE A 273 -14.96 8.72 -22.25
C ILE A 273 -14.55 9.57 -21.02
N LEU A 274 -13.26 9.53 -20.67
CA LEU A 274 -12.75 10.27 -19.52
C LEU A 274 -12.60 11.76 -19.82
N ARG A 275 -12.30 12.11 -21.07
CA ARG A 275 -12.32 13.50 -21.57
C ARG A 275 -13.70 14.10 -21.47
N ASP A 276 -14.72 13.42 -21.99
CA ASP A 276 -16.10 13.90 -21.95
C ASP A 276 -16.62 14.00 -20.51
N PHE A 277 -16.23 13.08 -19.65
CA PHE A 277 -16.52 13.16 -18.22
C PHE A 277 -15.86 14.37 -17.56
N TYR A 278 -14.58 14.61 -17.84
CA TYR A 278 -13.84 15.77 -17.36
C TYR A 278 -14.49 17.08 -17.82
N GLN A 279 -14.77 17.21 -19.12
CA GLN A 279 -15.37 18.41 -19.70
C GLN A 279 -16.76 18.72 -19.11
N ARG A 280 -17.58 17.68 -18.88
CA ARG A 280 -18.88 17.86 -18.19
C ARG A 280 -18.74 18.42 -16.78
N LEU A 281 -17.70 18.03 -16.05
CA LEU A 281 -17.44 18.54 -14.70
C LEU A 281 -16.98 20.00 -14.74
N ILE A 282 -16.12 20.37 -15.71
CA ILE A 282 -15.68 21.75 -15.91
C ILE A 282 -16.85 22.64 -16.32
N ALA A 283 -17.68 22.19 -17.26
CA ALA A 283 -18.88 22.90 -17.67
C ALA A 283 -19.90 23.16 -16.52
N LYS A 284 -19.91 22.24 -15.51
CA LYS A 284 -20.67 22.43 -14.27
C LYS A 284 -19.97 23.32 -13.23
N GLY A 285 -18.91 24.05 -13.59
CA GLY A 285 -18.17 24.95 -12.72
C GLY A 285 -17.29 24.26 -11.66
N LYS A 286 -16.98 22.97 -11.82
CA LYS A 286 -16.09 22.30 -10.87
C LYS A 286 -14.63 22.70 -11.09
N PRO A 287 -13.83 22.96 -10.03
CA PRO A 287 -12.41 23.26 -10.17
C PRO A 287 -11.66 22.12 -10.87
N ALA A 288 -10.67 22.45 -11.69
CA ALA A 288 -9.91 21.49 -12.50
C ALA A 288 -9.30 20.35 -11.67
N LYS A 289 -8.69 20.65 -10.51
CA LYS A 289 -8.14 19.61 -9.60
C LYS A 289 -9.22 18.67 -9.07
N LEU A 290 -10.41 19.16 -8.78
CA LEU A 290 -11.53 18.34 -8.34
C LEU A 290 -12.03 17.44 -9.48
N ALA A 291 -12.16 17.98 -10.68
CA ALA A 291 -12.55 17.23 -11.88
C ALA A 291 -11.51 16.12 -12.19
N LEU A 292 -10.21 16.43 -12.14
CA LEU A 292 -9.14 15.43 -12.29
C LEU A 292 -9.20 14.35 -11.20
N THR A 293 -9.47 14.69 -9.95
CA THR A 293 -9.65 13.69 -8.88
C THR A 293 -10.81 12.73 -9.17
N ALA A 294 -11.90 13.25 -9.74
CA ALA A 294 -13.01 12.41 -10.17
C ALA A 294 -12.63 11.50 -11.35
N VAL A 295 -11.82 11.98 -12.29
CA VAL A 295 -11.24 11.16 -13.37
C VAL A 295 -10.33 10.09 -12.80
N MET A 296 -9.43 10.41 -11.86
CA MET A 296 -8.60 9.43 -11.16
C MET A 296 -9.43 8.29 -10.57
N ARG A 297 -10.52 8.63 -9.88
CA ARG A 297 -11.40 7.62 -9.29
C ARG A 297 -12.05 6.72 -10.33
N LYS A 298 -12.54 7.28 -11.44
CA LYS A 298 -13.08 6.47 -12.55
C LYS A 298 -12.01 5.59 -13.18
N LEU A 299 -10.82 6.16 -13.39
CA LEU A 299 -9.70 5.44 -13.99
C LEU A 299 -9.27 4.24 -13.13
N ILE A 300 -9.05 4.44 -11.81
CA ILE A 300 -8.64 3.31 -10.95
C ILE A 300 -9.72 2.23 -10.81
N VAL A 301 -10.99 2.60 -10.80
CA VAL A 301 -12.10 1.64 -10.82
C VAL A 301 -12.12 0.84 -12.12
N LEU A 302 -11.90 1.48 -13.27
CA LEU A 302 -11.78 0.79 -14.56
C LEU A 302 -10.60 -0.18 -14.56
N LEU A 303 -9.43 0.25 -14.10
CA LEU A 303 -8.22 -0.59 -14.02
C LEU A 303 -8.41 -1.77 -13.06
N ASN A 304 -9.11 -1.56 -11.94
CA ASN A 304 -9.47 -2.64 -11.01
C ASN A 304 -10.38 -3.69 -11.66
N ARG A 305 -11.38 -3.26 -12.41
CA ARG A 305 -12.28 -4.18 -13.14
C ARG A 305 -11.57 -4.93 -14.25
N LEU A 306 -10.65 -4.27 -14.98
CA LEU A 306 -9.81 -4.91 -16.00
C LEU A 306 -8.86 -5.96 -15.40
N ALA A 307 -8.29 -5.68 -14.24
CA ALA A 307 -7.45 -6.64 -13.54
C ALA A 307 -8.26 -7.84 -13.03
N ALA A 308 -9.49 -7.62 -12.57
CA ALA A 308 -10.38 -8.67 -12.09
C ALA A 308 -10.92 -9.57 -13.21
N ASN A 309 -11.12 -9.01 -14.40
CA ASN A 309 -11.68 -9.75 -15.55
C ASN A 309 -10.84 -9.53 -16.81
N PRO A 310 -9.95 -10.47 -17.12
CA PRO A 310 -9.09 -10.40 -18.31
C PRO A 310 -9.84 -10.28 -19.65
N ASN A 311 -11.08 -10.75 -19.70
CA ASN A 311 -11.92 -10.74 -20.91
C ASN A 311 -12.77 -9.46 -21.03
N LEU A 312 -12.62 -8.51 -20.12
CA LEU A 312 -13.35 -7.25 -20.17
C LEU A 312 -12.86 -6.43 -21.37
N THR A 313 -13.70 -6.29 -22.36
CA THR A 313 -13.42 -5.38 -23.49
C THR A 313 -13.84 -3.96 -23.11
N LEU A 314 -12.97 -2.98 -23.42
CA LEU A 314 -13.23 -1.55 -23.23
C LEU A 314 -14.28 -1.06 -24.24
N ARG A 315 -15.52 -1.55 -24.16
CA ARG A 315 -16.63 -0.99 -24.92
C ARG A 315 -17.16 0.24 -24.19
N GLU A 316 -17.60 1.23 -24.93
CA GLU A 316 -18.02 2.58 -24.48
C GLU A 316 -19.03 2.63 -23.29
N LYS A 317 -19.69 1.52 -22.98
CA LYS A 317 -20.78 1.47 -21.98
C LYS A 317 -20.37 1.16 -20.54
N HIS A 318 -19.10 0.85 -20.23
CA HIS A 318 -18.68 0.36 -18.90
C HIS A 318 -18.08 1.43 -17.98
N CYS A 319 -18.13 2.69 -18.37
CA CYS A 319 -17.61 3.83 -17.59
C CYS A 319 -18.71 4.64 -16.85
N CYS A 320 -19.87 4.07 -16.61
CA CYS A 320 -20.94 4.71 -15.82
C CYS A 320 -20.91 4.27 -14.37
#